data_00c342efd1e5f15fb4369f03787a7f32
#
_entry.id   00c342efd1e5f15fb4369f03787a7f32
#
_cell.length_a   1.000
_cell.length_b   1.000
_cell.length_c   1.000
_cell.angle_alpha   90.00
_cell.angle_beta   90.00
_cell.angle_gamma   90.00
#
_symmetry.space_group_name_H-M   'P 1'
#
loop_
_entity.id
_entity.type
_entity.pdbx_description
1 polymer ?
#
loop_
_entity_poly.entity_id
_entity_poly.type
_entity_poly.pdbx_seq_one_letter_code
_entity_poly.pdbx_strand_id
1 'polypeptide(L)'
;MRAGSSFDPARGYRCSPSVALRPEPFGALVYHFGTRRLSFLKTPQLVDVVSGLAGQPDVHSCLEAAGVDPAQRGAYLRALAGLADNGTIEPVLAEER
;
A
#
# COMPACT_ATOMS: atom_id res chain seq x y z
N MET A 1 7.00 -1.75 22.24
CA MET A 1 6.60 -1.53 21.58
C MET A 1 6.99 -1.19 20.55
N ARG A 2 6.98 -1.21 19.84
CA ARG A 2 7.43 -0.81 18.90
C ARG A 2 6.75 0.15 18.52
N ALA A 3 7.18 0.85 18.59
CA ALA A 3 6.63 1.90 18.33
C ALA A 3 6.26 2.04 17.06
N GLY A 4 5.26 2.44 16.87
CA GLY A 4 4.82 2.81 15.65
C GLY A 4 5.06 1.85 14.57
N SER A 5 4.77 2.26 13.42
CA SER A 5 4.89 1.46 12.24
C SER A 5 6.34 1.36 11.80
N SER A 6 6.71 0.23 11.27
CA SER A 6 8.01 0.09 10.61
C SER A 6 7.93 0.50 9.14
N PHE A 7 6.84 1.08 8.72
CA PHE A 7 6.67 1.53 7.34
C PHE A 7 7.73 2.56 6.97
N ASP A 8 8.42 2.32 5.86
CA ASP A 8 9.49 3.19 5.40
C ASP A 8 9.27 3.47 3.91
N PRO A 9 8.83 4.68 3.55
CA PRO A 9 8.54 4.96 2.14
C PRO A 9 9.76 4.96 1.23
N ALA A 10 10.97 4.90 1.78
CA ALA A 10 12.16 4.76 0.96
C ALA A 10 12.40 3.31 0.55
N ARG A 11 11.60 2.37 1.04
CA ARG A 11 11.72 0.96 0.69
C ARG A 11 10.67 0.58 -0.35
N GLY A 12 10.91 -0.54 -1.01
CA GLY A 12 9.92 -1.12 -1.89
C GLY A 12 8.89 -1.93 -1.12
N TYR A 13 7.67 -1.93 -1.61
CA TYR A 13 6.57 -2.67 -1.01
C TYR A 13 5.79 -3.42 -2.08
N ARG A 14 4.96 -4.33 -1.65
CA ARG A 14 4.08 -5.08 -2.54
C ARG A 14 2.84 -5.46 -1.76
N CYS A 15 1.77 -5.77 -2.48
CA CYS A 15 0.61 -6.37 -1.83
C CYS A 15 0.99 -7.72 -1.28
N SER A 16 0.50 -8.03 -0.09
CA SER A 16 0.67 -9.36 0.48
C SER A 16 0.03 -10.38 -0.47
N PRO A 17 0.66 -11.54 -0.68
CA PRO A 17 0.01 -12.59 -1.46
C PRO A 17 -1.25 -13.15 -0.80
N SER A 18 -1.49 -12.78 0.46
CA SER A 18 -2.69 -13.22 1.18
C SER A 18 -3.86 -12.25 1.06
N VAL A 19 -3.78 -11.25 0.17
CA VAL A 19 -4.89 -10.32 -0.01
C VAL A 19 -5.44 -10.40 -1.42
N ALA A 20 -6.73 -10.09 -1.53
CA ALA A 20 -7.38 -9.91 -2.81
C ALA A 20 -7.98 -8.52 -2.85
N LEU A 21 -7.84 -7.85 -3.99
CA LEU A 21 -8.46 -6.55 -4.21
C LEU A 21 -9.67 -6.73 -5.09
N ARG A 22 -10.75 -6.08 -4.71
CA ARG A 22 -11.97 -6.11 -5.48
C ARG A 22 -12.33 -4.69 -5.89
N PRO A 23 -12.32 -4.38 -7.18
CA PRO A 23 -12.66 -3.02 -7.63
C PRO A 23 -14.07 -2.63 -7.26
N GLU A 24 -14.25 -1.38 -6.84
CA GLU A 24 -15.54 -0.83 -6.52
C GLU A 24 -15.60 0.58 -7.10
N PRO A 25 -16.80 1.15 -7.28
CA PRO A 25 -16.87 2.50 -7.85
C PRO A 25 -16.07 3.54 -7.07
N PHE A 26 -15.96 3.38 -5.74
CA PHE A 26 -15.23 4.33 -4.92
C PHE A 26 -13.72 4.07 -4.90
N GLY A 27 -13.28 2.88 -5.28
CA GLY A 27 -11.87 2.47 -5.18
C GLY A 27 -11.76 0.97 -5.16
N ALA A 28 -11.58 0.36 -3.99
CA ALA A 28 -11.50 -1.09 -3.90
C ALA A 28 -11.73 -1.57 -2.47
N LEU A 29 -12.22 -2.78 -2.37
CA LEU A 29 -12.20 -3.54 -1.12
C LEU A 29 -10.95 -4.42 -1.12
N VAL A 30 -10.37 -4.57 0.05
CA VAL A 30 -9.22 -5.45 0.24
C VAL A 30 -9.59 -6.49 1.28
N TYR A 31 -9.47 -7.75 0.91
CA TYR A 31 -9.73 -8.84 1.85
C TYR A 31 -8.43 -9.58 2.12
N HIS A 32 -8.09 -9.72 3.38
CA HIS A 32 -6.89 -10.44 3.81
C HIS A 32 -7.30 -11.83 4.28
N PHE A 33 -6.89 -12.85 3.53
CA PHE A 33 -7.30 -14.23 3.84
C PHE A 33 -6.78 -14.71 5.18
N GLY A 34 -5.58 -14.30 5.53
CA GLY A 34 -4.96 -14.77 6.77
C GLY A 34 -5.63 -14.21 8.02
N THR A 35 -5.90 -12.92 8.02
CA THR A 35 -6.50 -12.28 9.19
C THR A 35 -8.00 -12.16 9.09
N ARG A 36 -8.56 -12.41 7.91
CA ARG A 36 -9.98 -12.26 7.62
C ARG A 36 -10.46 -10.84 7.78
N ARG A 37 -9.57 -9.87 7.62
CA ARG A 37 -9.92 -8.48 7.73
C ARG A 37 -10.28 -7.88 6.39
N LEU A 38 -11.20 -6.93 6.46
CA LEU A 38 -11.60 -6.15 5.30
C LEU A 38 -11.05 -4.75 5.46
N SER A 39 -10.49 -4.21 4.41
CA SER A 39 -10.02 -2.83 4.37
C SER A 39 -10.56 -2.17 3.12
N PHE A 40 -10.55 -0.83 3.12
CA PHE A 40 -11.05 -0.09 1.97
C PHE A 40 -9.95 0.79 1.42
N LEU A 41 -9.79 0.78 0.10
CA LEU A 41 -9.00 1.77 -0.60
C LEU A 41 -9.98 2.79 -1.12
N LYS A 42 -9.96 3.99 -0.55
CA LYS A 42 -11.08 4.91 -0.65
C LYS A 42 -11.09 5.77 -1.91
N THR A 43 -10.04 5.68 -2.73
CA THR A 43 -10.01 6.41 -4.00
C THR A 43 -9.42 5.53 -5.07
N PRO A 44 -9.82 5.74 -6.33
CA PRO A 44 -9.17 5.00 -7.43
C PRO A 44 -7.66 5.26 -7.51
N GLN A 45 -7.22 6.47 -7.15
CA GLN A 45 -5.81 6.76 -7.18
C GLN A 45 -5.04 5.94 -6.16
N LEU A 46 -5.62 5.71 -4.97
CA LEU A 46 -4.99 4.86 -3.98
C LEU A 46 -4.91 3.42 -4.48
N VAL A 47 -5.92 2.96 -5.21
CA VAL A 47 -5.85 1.64 -5.83
C VAL A 47 -4.68 1.57 -6.81
N ASP A 48 -4.49 2.62 -7.61
CA ASP A 48 -3.36 2.65 -8.54
C ASP A 48 -2.04 2.58 -7.81
N VAL A 49 -1.91 3.32 -6.71
CA VAL A 49 -0.69 3.30 -5.92
C VAL A 49 -0.42 1.89 -5.38
N VAL A 50 -1.41 1.31 -4.72
CA VAL A 50 -1.23 0.00 -4.09
C VAL A 50 -0.93 -1.06 -5.14
N SER A 51 -1.65 -1.03 -6.26
CA SER A 51 -1.45 -2.02 -7.33
C SER A 51 -0.10 -1.86 -8.00
N GLY A 52 0.46 -0.66 -8.00
CA GLY A 52 1.72 -0.40 -8.66
C GLY A 52 2.95 -0.55 -7.78
N LEU A 53 2.76 -0.82 -6.48
CA LEU A 53 3.89 -0.85 -5.55
C LEU A 53 4.97 -1.83 -5.96
N ALA A 54 4.58 -3.02 -6.39
CA ALA A 54 5.55 -4.06 -6.70
C ALA A 54 6.43 -3.70 -7.90
N GLY A 55 5.97 -2.80 -8.75
CA GLY A 55 6.73 -2.39 -9.93
C GLY A 55 7.64 -1.21 -9.71
N GLN A 56 7.70 -0.68 -8.48
CA GLN A 56 8.48 0.51 -8.19
C GLN A 56 9.56 0.21 -7.16
N PRO A 57 10.71 0.90 -7.23
CA PRO A 57 11.80 0.65 -6.28
C PRO A 57 11.47 1.09 -4.86
N ASP A 58 10.59 2.07 -4.71
CA ASP A 58 10.18 2.55 -3.39
C ASP A 58 8.82 3.21 -3.48
N VAL A 59 8.28 3.58 -2.31
CA VAL A 59 6.95 4.16 -2.24
C VAL A 59 6.92 5.56 -2.86
N HIS A 60 7.97 6.34 -2.66
CA HIS A 60 8.00 7.69 -3.24
C HIS A 60 7.88 7.65 -4.76
N SER A 61 8.61 6.74 -5.39
CA SER A 61 8.53 6.58 -6.84
C SER A 61 7.15 6.15 -7.27
N CYS A 62 6.50 5.30 -6.48
CA CYS A 62 5.17 4.83 -6.80
C CYS A 62 4.15 5.98 -6.74
N LEU A 63 4.27 6.84 -5.72
CA LEU A 63 3.38 7.98 -5.61
C LEU A 63 3.56 8.93 -6.79
N GLU A 64 4.79 9.15 -7.20
CA GLU A 64 5.06 9.98 -8.37
C GLU A 64 4.48 9.38 -9.64
N ALA A 65 4.70 8.10 -9.84
CA ALA A 65 4.20 7.43 -11.04
C ALA A 65 2.69 7.44 -11.10
N ALA A 66 2.02 7.40 -9.96
CA ALA A 66 0.57 7.44 -9.91
C ALA A 66 0.00 8.86 -10.01
N GLY A 67 0.88 9.87 -10.03
CA GLY A 67 0.43 11.25 -10.17
C GLY A 67 -0.17 11.84 -8.91
N VAL A 68 0.24 11.35 -7.73
CA VAL A 68 -0.27 11.88 -6.48
C VAL A 68 0.23 13.30 -6.27
N ASP A 69 -0.71 14.21 -6.06
CA ASP A 69 -0.39 15.61 -5.81
C ASP A 69 0.49 15.73 -4.58
N PRO A 70 1.58 16.53 -4.64
CA PRO A 70 2.43 16.69 -3.45
C PRO A 70 1.68 17.10 -2.19
N ALA A 71 0.60 17.87 -2.33
CA ALA A 71 -0.20 18.27 -1.18
C ALA A 71 -0.90 17.09 -0.53
N GLN A 72 -1.06 15.97 -1.24
CA GLN A 72 -1.75 14.81 -0.72
C GLN A 72 -0.81 13.70 -0.31
N ARG A 73 0.48 13.86 -0.54
CA ARG A 73 1.43 12.77 -0.26
C ARG A 73 1.39 12.34 1.20
N GLY A 74 1.29 13.30 2.13
CA GLY A 74 1.25 12.95 3.54
C GLY A 74 0.07 12.05 3.87
N ALA A 75 -1.11 12.36 3.30
CA ALA A 75 -2.28 11.53 3.55
C ALA A 75 -2.11 10.13 2.96
N TYR A 76 -1.51 10.05 1.76
CA TYR A 76 -1.28 8.75 1.14
C TYR A 76 -0.26 7.93 1.92
N LEU A 77 0.80 8.59 2.43
CA LEU A 77 1.78 7.88 3.23
C LEU A 77 1.17 7.33 4.51
N ARG A 78 0.27 8.09 5.13
CA ARG A 78 -0.43 7.60 6.32
C ARG A 78 -1.34 6.42 5.99
N ALA A 79 -2.02 6.49 4.87
CA ALA A 79 -2.88 5.38 4.45
C ALA A 79 -2.05 4.12 4.19
N LEU A 80 -0.91 4.29 3.52
CA LEU A 80 -0.05 3.14 3.23
C LEU A 80 0.57 2.57 4.49
N ALA A 81 0.93 3.43 5.46
CA ALA A 81 1.44 2.94 6.73
C ALA A 81 0.40 2.07 7.44
N GLY A 82 -0.87 2.49 7.40
CA GLY A 82 -1.93 1.67 7.97
C GLY A 82 -2.09 0.34 7.26
N LEU A 83 -1.94 0.34 5.94
CA LEU A 83 -2.02 -0.91 5.19
C LEU A 83 -0.83 -1.81 5.50
N ALA A 84 0.34 -1.25 5.75
CA ALA A 84 1.48 -2.03 6.17
C ALA A 84 1.26 -2.63 7.56
N ASP A 85 0.68 -1.82 8.46
CA ASP A 85 0.42 -2.28 9.81
C ASP A 85 -0.56 -3.46 9.85
N ASN A 86 -1.55 -3.45 8.97
CA ASN A 86 -2.54 -4.54 8.99
C ASN A 86 -2.19 -5.68 8.04
N GLY A 87 -1.01 -5.64 7.43
CA GLY A 87 -0.54 -6.74 6.60
C GLY A 87 -1.05 -6.73 5.17
N THR A 88 -1.74 -5.68 4.75
CA THR A 88 -2.21 -5.60 3.36
C THR A 88 -1.04 -5.44 2.40
N ILE A 89 -0.05 -4.62 2.76
CA ILE A 89 1.18 -4.51 2.00
C ILE A 89 2.34 -4.89 2.90
N GLU A 90 3.42 -5.33 2.27
CA GLU A 90 4.59 -5.79 3.00
C GLU A 90 5.85 -5.36 2.27
N PRO A 91 6.97 -5.17 3.00
CA PRO A 91 8.19 -4.76 2.33
C PRO A 91 8.75 -5.89 1.46
N VAL A 92 9.36 -5.47 0.36
CA VAL A 92 10.07 -6.40 -0.50
C VAL A 92 11.48 -6.52 0.06
N LEU A 93 11.89 -7.75 0.35
CA LEU A 93 13.22 -8.00 0.90
C LEU A 93 14.25 -7.99 -0.21
N ALA A 94 15.46 -7.50 0.12
CA ALA A 94 16.50 -7.38 -0.89
C ALA A 94 16.84 -8.72 -1.52
N GLU A 95 16.83 -9.78 -0.74
CA GLU A 95 17.21 -11.09 -1.25
C GLU A 95 16.12 -11.73 -2.12
N GLU A 96 15.00 -11.08 -2.26
CA GLU A 96 13.93 -11.58 -3.12
C GLU A 96 14.07 -11.14 -4.56
N ARG A 97 15.08 -10.35 -4.87
CA ARG A 97 15.27 -9.89 -6.24
C ARG A 97 15.98 -10.89 -7.08
#